data_31644aa502f0dd1c99abcb01284f5f9a
#
_entry.id   31644aa502f0dd1c99abcb01284f5f9a
#
_cell.length_a   1.000
_cell.length_b   1.000
_cell.length_c   1.000
_cell.angle_alpha   90.00
_cell.angle_beta   90.00
_cell.angle_gamma   90.00
#
_symmetry.space_group_name_H-M   'P 1'
#
loop_
_entity.id
_entity.type
_entity.pdbx_description
1 polymer ?
#
loop_
_entity_poly.entity_id
_entity_poly.type
_entity_poly.pdbx_seq_one_letter_code
_entity_poly.pdbx_strand_id
1 'polypeptide(L)'
;QRQMCIRDRIKSRDIQAECFLDFEVNKVDIRPEYMNNPQELAKIRAMIDDLKSDANINVKRLDIIGYASPEGTLAANKRLSEGRAMALRNYLAARYDFPRNQYYIMFGGENWDGLVKALDTFEMDYKEEVLDIITNVPIEKGRETKLMQLRGGVPYRLMLKELFPSLRVAICKVSYDVRNFNLEEAKEVIKKRPQNLSLNEMFMVANTYPKGSQ
;
A
#
# COMPACT_ATOMS: atom_id res chain seq x y z
N GLN A 1 29.54 -36.56 -13.26
CA GLN A 1 28.17 -36.15 -12.98
C GLN A 1 28.21 -35.09 -11.87
N ARG A 2 28.08 -33.82 -12.25
CA ARG A 2 27.86 -32.73 -11.28
C ARG A 2 26.38 -32.73 -10.90
N GLN A 3 26.06 -33.23 -9.72
CA GLN A 3 24.78 -33.02 -9.09
C GLN A 3 24.69 -31.52 -8.77
N MET A 4 23.95 -30.81 -9.57
CA MET A 4 23.62 -29.40 -9.32
C MET A 4 22.63 -29.40 -8.18
N CYS A 5 23.10 -29.11 -6.95
CA CYS A 5 22.22 -28.79 -5.82
C CYS A 5 21.40 -27.56 -6.22
N ILE A 6 20.17 -27.79 -6.62
CA ILE A 6 19.15 -26.74 -6.70
C ILE A 6 18.87 -26.39 -5.24
N ARG A 7 19.53 -25.34 -4.73
CA ARG A 7 19.13 -24.71 -3.49
C ARG A 7 17.67 -24.31 -3.66
N ASP A 8 16.82 -24.81 -2.79
CA ASP A 8 15.42 -24.39 -2.66
C ASP A 8 15.37 -22.87 -2.67
N ARG A 9 15.06 -22.27 -3.80
CA ARG A 9 14.84 -20.84 -3.91
C ARG A 9 13.45 -20.57 -3.35
N ILE A 10 13.40 -20.08 -2.13
CA ILE A 10 12.18 -19.54 -1.54
C ILE A 10 11.66 -18.46 -2.51
N LYS A 11 10.40 -18.60 -2.91
CA LYS A 11 9.72 -17.63 -3.76
C LYS A 11 9.22 -16.49 -2.88
N SER A 12 9.99 -15.41 -2.78
CA SER A 12 9.54 -14.20 -2.13
C SER A 12 8.59 -13.44 -3.07
N ARG A 13 7.44 -13.08 -2.57
CA ARG A 13 6.43 -12.30 -3.29
C ARG A 13 5.97 -11.13 -2.44
N ASP A 14 5.86 -9.98 -3.08
CA ASP A 14 5.20 -8.83 -2.52
C ASP A 14 3.81 -8.74 -3.12
N ILE A 15 2.79 -9.07 -2.33
CA ILE A 15 1.44 -8.63 -2.68
C ILE A 15 1.28 -7.21 -2.15
N GLN A 16 1.15 -6.28 -3.07
CA GLN A 16 0.65 -4.96 -2.77
C GLN A 16 -0.90 -5.01 -2.73
N ALA A 17 -1.47 -5.54 -1.67
CA ALA A 17 -2.82 -5.15 -1.35
C ALA A 17 -2.71 -3.88 -0.53
N GLU A 18 -2.72 -2.77 -1.21
CA GLU A 18 -2.80 -1.47 -0.57
C GLU A 18 -4.19 -1.31 0.04
N CYS A 19 -4.24 -1.16 1.34
CA CYS A 19 -5.42 -0.75 2.07
C CYS A 19 -5.26 0.73 2.41
N PHE A 20 -6.19 1.55 1.97
CA PHE A 20 -6.18 3.00 2.19
C PHE A 20 -7.24 3.34 3.23
N LEU A 21 -6.81 3.48 4.48
CA LEU A 21 -7.73 3.95 5.54
C LEU A 21 -7.75 5.46 5.59
N ASP A 22 -8.95 6.01 5.49
CA ASP A 22 -9.23 7.44 5.60
C ASP A 22 -9.29 7.89 7.06
N PHE A 23 -8.81 9.12 7.31
CA PHE A 23 -8.84 9.73 8.64
C PHE A 23 -9.47 11.13 8.59
N GLU A 24 -10.23 11.46 9.63
CA GLU A 24 -10.71 12.83 9.81
C GLU A 24 -9.53 13.81 9.99
N VAL A 25 -9.79 15.08 9.71
CA VAL A 25 -8.80 16.14 9.92
C VAL A 25 -8.36 16.16 11.41
N ASN A 26 -7.05 16.25 11.63
CA ASN A 26 -6.42 16.23 12.95
C ASN A 26 -6.71 14.98 13.81
N LYS A 27 -7.19 13.87 13.22
CA LYS A 27 -7.47 12.61 13.93
C LYS A 27 -6.52 11.51 13.48
N VAL A 28 -6.28 10.57 14.40
CA VAL A 28 -5.48 9.36 14.18
C VAL A 28 -6.28 8.08 14.48
N ASP A 29 -7.49 8.21 15.00
CA ASP A 29 -8.34 7.06 15.31
C ASP A 29 -8.97 6.50 14.04
N ILE A 30 -8.92 5.17 13.88
CA ILE A 30 -9.63 4.48 12.81
C ILE A 30 -11.10 4.48 13.16
N ARG A 31 -11.89 5.15 12.33
CA ARG A 31 -13.37 5.09 12.40
C ARG A 31 -13.85 4.15 11.29
N PRO A 32 -14.36 2.95 11.66
CA PRO A 32 -14.74 1.94 10.67
C PRO A 32 -15.78 2.42 9.66
N GLU A 33 -16.66 3.34 10.07
CA GLU A 33 -17.77 3.85 9.24
C GLU A 33 -17.41 5.10 8.42
N TYR A 34 -16.16 5.58 8.52
CA TYR A 34 -15.78 6.83 7.88
C TYR A 34 -15.32 6.60 6.43
N MET A 35 -15.88 7.36 5.49
CA MET A 35 -15.56 7.33 4.05
C MET A 35 -15.51 5.91 3.48
N ASN A 36 -14.37 5.47 2.96
CA ASN A 36 -14.18 4.14 2.36
C ASN A 36 -13.71 3.07 3.35
N ASN A 37 -13.56 3.41 4.63
CA ASN A 37 -13.02 2.49 5.64
C ASN A 37 -13.76 1.16 5.74
N PRO A 38 -15.11 1.06 5.62
CA PRO A 38 -15.77 -0.25 5.67
C PRO A 38 -15.22 -1.21 4.60
N GLN A 39 -15.08 -0.73 3.37
CA GLN A 39 -14.58 -1.51 2.24
C GLN A 39 -13.08 -1.83 2.37
N GLU A 40 -12.28 -0.83 2.76
CA GLU A 40 -10.85 -1.00 2.92
C GLU A 40 -10.48 -1.92 4.09
N LEU A 41 -11.20 -1.83 5.20
CA LEU A 41 -11.04 -2.76 6.33
C LEU A 41 -11.49 -4.18 5.98
N ALA A 42 -12.54 -4.34 5.17
CA ALA A 42 -12.96 -5.64 4.68
C ALA A 42 -11.90 -6.24 3.72
N LYS A 43 -11.37 -5.42 2.82
CA LYS A 43 -10.33 -5.80 1.85
C LYS A 43 -9.05 -6.28 2.54
N ILE A 44 -8.51 -5.54 3.53
CA ILE A 44 -7.28 -5.94 4.22
C ILE A 44 -7.49 -7.21 5.05
N ARG A 45 -8.66 -7.36 5.70
CA ARG A 45 -8.99 -8.59 6.42
C ARG A 45 -9.05 -9.79 5.49
N ALA A 46 -9.83 -9.69 4.41
CA ALA A 46 -9.97 -10.77 3.44
C ALA A 46 -8.61 -11.21 2.87
N MET A 47 -7.73 -10.25 2.57
CA MET A 47 -6.38 -10.53 2.08
C MET A 47 -5.54 -11.27 3.13
N ILE A 48 -5.48 -10.79 4.36
CA ILE A 48 -4.68 -11.43 5.42
C ILE A 48 -5.25 -12.81 5.77
N ASP A 49 -6.56 -12.95 5.84
CA ASP A 49 -7.23 -14.22 6.11
C ASP A 49 -6.94 -15.24 5.00
N ASP A 50 -6.95 -14.81 3.74
CA ASP A 50 -6.58 -15.65 2.59
C ASP A 50 -5.11 -16.12 2.67
N LEU A 51 -4.17 -15.20 2.96
CA LEU A 51 -2.76 -15.55 3.13
C LEU A 51 -2.54 -16.52 4.31
N LYS A 52 -3.21 -16.31 5.43
CA LYS A 52 -3.09 -17.17 6.62
C LYS A 52 -3.78 -18.53 6.46
N SER A 53 -4.76 -18.65 5.58
CA SER A 53 -5.45 -19.90 5.30
C SER A 53 -4.64 -20.88 4.44
N ASP A 54 -3.64 -20.40 3.73
CA ASP A 54 -2.79 -21.21 2.85
C ASP A 54 -1.51 -21.65 3.58
N ALA A 55 -1.44 -22.94 3.93
CA ALA A 55 -0.28 -23.53 4.61
C ALA A 55 1.03 -23.45 3.79
N ASN A 56 0.95 -23.10 2.51
CA ASN A 56 2.12 -22.93 1.65
C ASN A 56 2.68 -21.50 1.69
N ILE A 57 1.99 -20.59 2.38
CA ILE A 57 2.35 -19.19 2.50
C ILE A 57 2.89 -18.89 3.90
N ASN A 58 3.98 -18.14 3.93
CA ASN A 58 4.53 -17.60 5.16
C ASN A 58 4.62 -16.07 5.05
N VAL A 59 3.79 -15.36 5.80
CA VAL A 59 3.85 -13.89 5.88
C VAL A 59 5.15 -13.48 6.54
N LYS A 60 5.93 -12.65 5.86
CA LYS A 60 7.24 -12.19 6.31
C LYS A 60 7.19 -10.83 6.95
N ARG A 61 6.40 -9.92 6.37
CA ARG A 61 6.49 -8.52 6.71
C ARG A 61 5.20 -7.78 6.36
N LEU A 62 4.81 -6.87 7.25
CA LEU A 62 3.74 -5.91 7.06
C LEU A 62 4.36 -4.51 7.09
N ASP A 63 4.44 -3.86 5.94
CA ASP A 63 4.88 -2.48 5.81
C ASP A 63 3.70 -1.55 5.98
N ILE A 64 3.72 -0.73 7.01
CA ILE A 64 2.66 0.21 7.33
C ILE A 64 3.22 1.62 7.27
N ILE A 65 2.61 2.47 6.44
CA ILE A 65 2.99 3.87 6.32
C ILE A 65 1.77 4.76 6.52
N GLY A 66 1.90 5.76 7.38
CA GLY A 66 0.88 6.78 7.60
C GLY A 66 1.24 8.09 6.92
N TYR A 67 0.23 8.81 6.47
CA TYR A 67 0.37 10.11 5.83
C TYR A 67 -0.60 11.15 6.41
N ALA A 68 -0.18 12.40 6.40
CA ALA A 68 -1.03 13.56 6.61
C ALA A 68 -1.23 14.30 5.28
N SER A 69 -2.29 15.08 5.19
CA SER A 69 -2.46 16.06 4.13
C SER A 69 -1.53 17.26 4.35
N PRO A 70 -1.22 18.03 3.30
CA PRO A 70 -0.25 19.14 3.39
C PRO A 70 -0.62 20.30 4.29
N GLU A 71 -1.90 20.44 4.67
CA GLU A 71 -2.32 21.58 5.50
C GLU A 71 -1.76 21.52 6.92
N GLY A 72 -1.29 22.69 7.40
CA GLY A 72 -0.82 22.86 8.76
C GLY A 72 0.71 22.88 8.90
N THR A 73 1.20 22.56 10.11
CA THR A 73 2.64 22.59 10.36
C THR A 73 3.28 21.23 10.12
N LEU A 74 4.51 21.23 9.59
CA LEU A 74 5.30 20.00 9.40
C LEU A 74 5.37 19.15 10.67
N ALA A 75 5.54 19.78 11.86
CA ALA A 75 5.60 19.08 13.13
C ALA A 75 4.27 18.40 13.50
N ALA A 76 3.12 19.04 13.21
CA ALA A 76 1.80 18.45 13.42
C ALA A 76 1.56 17.30 12.43
N ASN A 77 1.88 17.50 11.15
CA ASN A 77 1.70 16.50 10.10
C ASN A 77 2.60 15.27 10.32
N LYS A 78 3.80 15.46 10.85
CA LYS A 78 4.64 14.34 11.28
C LYS A 78 3.94 13.51 12.37
N ARG A 79 3.45 14.15 13.44
CA ARG A 79 2.71 13.42 14.51
C ARG A 79 1.45 12.72 14.00
N LEU A 80 0.72 13.35 13.08
CA LEU A 80 -0.47 12.74 12.46
C LEU A 80 -0.10 11.51 11.64
N SER A 81 0.95 11.58 10.84
CA SER A 81 1.40 10.44 10.04
C SER A 81 1.87 9.27 10.92
N GLU A 82 2.61 9.55 11.99
CA GLU A 82 3.00 8.56 12.99
C GLU A 82 1.78 7.90 13.66
N GLY A 83 0.86 8.72 14.15
CA GLY A 83 -0.37 8.25 14.82
C GLY A 83 -1.23 7.37 13.93
N ARG A 84 -1.39 7.72 12.65
CA ARG A 84 -2.16 6.94 11.66
C ARG A 84 -1.52 5.60 11.35
N ALA A 85 -0.19 5.56 11.16
CA ALA A 85 0.54 4.31 10.98
C ALA A 85 0.39 3.40 12.20
N MET A 86 0.54 3.95 13.41
CA MET A 86 0.38 3.20 14.65
C MET A 86 -1.05 2.72 14.88
N ALA A 87 -2.06 3.49 14.50
CA ALA A 87 -3.46 3.07 14.59
C ALA A 87 -3.75 1.85 13.71
N LEU A 88 -3.26 1.84 12.47
CA LEU A 88 -3.42 0.68 11.58
C LEU A 88 -2.65 -0.54 12.10
N ARG A 89 -1.42 -0.35 12.55
CA ARG A 89 -0.64 -1.44 13.18
C ARG A 89 -1.39 -2.04 14.38
N ASN A 90 -1.92 -1.19 15.26
CA ASN A 90 -2.64 -1.65 16.45
C ASN A 90 -3.94 -2.38 16.09
N TYR A 91 -4.65 -1.88 15.07
CA TYR A 91 -5.84 -2.56 14.53
C TYR A 91 -5.53 -3.97 14.03
N LEU A 92 -4.43 -4.15 13.30
CA LEU A 92 -4.01 -5.46 12.79
C LEU A 92 -3.49 -6.36 13.92
N ALA A 93 -2.69 -5.83 14.84
CA ALA A 93 -2.14 -6.58 15.97
C ALA A 93 -3.21 -7.05 16.97
N ALA A 94 -4.35 -6.37 17.04
CA ALA A 94 -5.49 -6.79 17.87
C ALA A 94 -6.26 -7.98 17.27
N ARG A 95 -6.09 -8.25 15.97
CA ARG A 95 -6.82 -9.30 15.23
C ARG A 95 -5.95 -10.47 14.79
N TYR A 96 -4.67 -10.22 14.57
CA TYR A 96 -3.76 -11.19 13.98
C TYR A 96 -2.53 -11.37 14.86
N ASP A 97 -2.18 -12.60 15.11
CA ASP A 97 -1.00 -12.98 15.91
C ASP A 97 0.27 -12.97 15.03
N PHE A 98 0.65 -11.78 14.57
CA PHE A 98 1.91 -11.58 13.89
C PHE A 98 2.98 -11.15 14.91
N PRO A 99 4.19 -11.73 14.87
CA PRO A 99 5.31 -11.27 15.68
C PRO A 99 5.59 -9.77 15.49
N ARG A 100 5.97 -9.09 16.56
CA ARG A 100 6.23 -7.63 16.52
C ARG A 100 7.29 -7.24 15.49
N ASN A 101 8.28 -8.09 15.27
CA ASN A 101 9.35 -7.87 14.30
C ASN A 101 8.92 -8.02 12.83
N GLN A 102 7.69 -8.43 12.56
CA GLN A 102 7.12 -8.44 11.21
C GLN A 102 6.47 -7.10 10.84
N TYR A 103 6.18 -6.23 11.81
CA TYR A 103 5.61 -4.91 11.55
C TYR A 103 6.72 -3.87 11.32
N TYR A 104 6.74 -3.30 10.14
CA TYR A 104 7.61 -2.18 9.77
C TYR A 104 6.77 -0.92 9.63
N ILE A 105 7.00 0.02 10.55
CA ILE A 105 6.21 1.25 10.64
C ILE A 105 7.01 2.40 10.04
N MET A 106 6.42 3.09 9.10
CA MET A 106 6.99 4.23 8.41
C MET A 106 6.10 5.46 8.59
N PHE A 107 6.73 6.61 8.66
CA PHE A 107 6.07 7.90 8.83
C PHE A 107 6.29 8.71 7.56
N GLY A 108 5.26 8.78 6.71
CA GLY A 108 5.33 9.43 5.41
C GLY A 108 5.24 10.96 5.49
N GLY A 109 4.85 11.52 6.65
CA GLY A 109 4.64 12.95 6.78
C GLY A 109 3.51 13.45 5.89
N GLU A 110 3.76 14.53 5.15
CA GLU A 110 2.82 15.12 4.20
C GLU A 110 2.76 14.34 2.88
N ASN A 111 1.57 14.01 2.43
CA ASN A 111 1.33 13.17 1.25
C ASN A 111 1.37 13.97 -0.07
N TRP A 112 2.52 14.58 -0.37
CA TRP A 112 2.69 15.34 -1.60
C TRP A 112 2.63 14.48 -2.86
N ASP A 113 3.17 13.26 -2.80
CA ASP A 113 3.10 12.31 -3.94
C ASP A 113 1.66 11.87 -4.21
N GLY A 114 0.87 11.67 -3.16
CA GLY A 114 -0.56 11.41 -3.27
C GLY A 114 -1.32 12.59 -3.89
N LEU A 115 -0.95 13.83 -3.55
CA LEU A 115 -1.54 15.02 -4.15
C LEU A 115 -1.23 15.11 -5.65
N VAL A 116 0.02 14.86 -6.05
CA VAL A 116 0.40 14.86 -7.48
C VAL A 116 -0.42 13.81 -8.24
N LYS A 117 -0.52 12.59 -7.72
CA LYS A 117 -1.35 11.53 -8.34
C LYS A 117 -2.82 11.89 -8.42
N ALA A 118 -3.37 12.53 -7.40
CA ALA A 118 -4.76 12.99 -7.42
C ALA A 118 -4.99 14.07 -8.48
N LEU A 119 -4.02 14.98 -8.65
CA LEU A 119 -4.07 16.01 -9.67
C LEU A 119 -3.99 15.47 -11.10
N ASP A 120 -3.40 14.30 -11.35
CA ASP A 120 -3.32 13.72 -12.69
C ASP A 120 -4.69 13.57 -13.34
N THR A 121 -5.71 13.18 -12.58
CA THR A 121 -7.07 12.95 -13.05
C THR A 121 -8.08 14.02 -12.64
N PHE A 122 -7.68 14.97 -11.80
CA PHE A 122 -8.55 16.03 -11.32
C PHE A 122 -8.44 17.27 -12.22
N GLU A 123 -9.57 17.69 -12.78
CA GLU A 123 -9.64 18.89 -13.61
C GLU A 123 -9.81 20.14 -12.73
N MET A 124 -8.88 21.09 -12.87
CA MET A 124 -8.94 22.37 -12.18
C MET A 124 -8.20 23.45 -12.94
N ASP A 125 -8.64 24.68 -12.73
CA ASP A 125 -7.92 25.85 -13.23
C ASP A 125 -6.55 25.99 -12.52
N TYR A 126 -5.55 26.47 -13.26
CA TYR A 126 -4.19 26.72 -12.76
C TYR A 126 -3.45 25.44 -12.30
N LYS A 127 -3.83 24.26 -12.79
CA LYS A 127 -3.21 22.97 -12.46
C LYS A 127 -1.70 22.96 -12.68
N GLU A 128 -1.27 23.48 -13.84
CA GLU A 128 0.16 23.54 -14.19
C GLU A 128 0.96 24.43 -13.21
N GLU A 129 0.40 25.56 -12.79
CA GLU A 129 1.04 26.45 -11.81
C GLU A 129 1.14 25.78 -10.42
N VAL A 130 0.13 24.99 -10.04
CA VAL A 130 0.14 24.18 -8.81
C VAL A 130 1.23 23.13 -8.87
N LEU A 131 1.31 22.37 -9.96
CA LEU A 131 2.32 21.32 -10.16
C LEU A 131 3.74 21.90 -10.20
N ASP A 132 3.94 23.08 -10.82
CA ASP A 132 5.21 23.78 -10.82
C ASP A 132 5.68 24.14 -9.41
N ILE A 133 4.79 24.66 -8.57
CA ILE A 133 5.11 24.95 -7.16
C ILE A 133 5.44 23.66 -6.40
N ILE A 134 4.67 22.59 -6.57
CA ILE A 134 4.91 21.32 -5.87
C ILE A 134 6.28 20.74 -6.27
N THR A 135 6.65 20.83 -7.54
CA THR A 135 7.89 20.27 -8.07
C THR A 135 9.12 21.10 -7.68
N ASN A 136 9.02 22.43 -7.79
CA ASN A 136 10.19 23.31 -7.73
C ASN A 136 10.40 24.02 -6.39
N VAL A 137 9.42 23.99 -5.49
CA VAL A 137 9.55 24.61 -4.17
C VAL A 137 9.72 23.54 -3.09
N PRO A 138 10.86 23.47 -2.39
CA PRO A 138 11.04 22.57 -1.25
C PRO A 138 10.00 22.84 -0.16
N ILE A 139 9.61 21.79 0.56
CA ILE A 139 8.60 21.86 1.63
C ILE A 139 9.02 22.90 2.67
N GLU A 140 10.28 22.83 3.11
CA GLU A 140 10.86 23.70 4.14
C GLU A 140 10.98 25.17 3.69
N LYS A 141 10.87 25.43 2.39
CA LYS A 141 10.88 26.77 1.81
C LYS A 141 9.49 27.34 1.55
N GLY A 142 8.47 26.79 2.22
CA GLY A 142 7.11 27.32 2.21
C GLY A 142 6.31 26.94 0.96
N ARG A 143 6.46 25.71 0.48
CA ARG A 143 5.64 25.17 -0.63
C ARG A 143 4.16 25.42 -0.40
N GLU A 144 3.62 25.03 0.75
CA GLU A 144 2.22 25.24 1.10
C GLU A 144 1.84 26.73 1.08
N THR A 145 2.67 27.59 1.68
CA THR A 145 2.44 29.03 1.69
C THR A 145 2.33 29.62 0.27
N LYS A 146 3.17 29.15 -0.65
CA LYS A 146 3.10 29.60 -2.06
C LYS A 146 1.81 29.12 -2.74
N LEU A 147 1.36 27.89 -2.46
CA LEU A 147 0.07 27.38 -2.95
C LEU A 147 -1.10 28.18 -2.37
N MET A 148 -1.05 28.55 -1.09
CA MET A 148 -2.06 29.42 -0.45
C MET A 148 -2.13 30.81 -1.06
N GLN A 149 -1.03 31.33 -1.61
CA GLN A 149 -0.96 32.63 -2.25
C GLN A 149 -1.28 32.62 -3.75
N LEU A 150 -1.15 31.45 -4.38
CA LEU A 150 -1.39 31.31 -5.81
C LEU A 150 -2.82 31.73 -6.17
N ARG A 151 -2.95 32.71 -7.10
CA ARG A 151 -4.26 33.18 -7.58
C ARG A 151 -5.24 33.53 -6.45
N GLY A 152 -4.75 34.18 -5.39
CA GLY A 152 -5.56 34.53 -4.23
C GLY A 152 -6.07 33.32 -3.43
N GLY A 153 -5.41 32.17 -3.54
CA GLY A 153 -5.73 30.93 -2.83
C GLY A 153 -6.89 30.13 -3.43
N VAL A 154 -7.34 30.46 -4.63
CA VAL A 154 -8.46 29.74 -5.29
C VAL A 154 -8.10 28.27 -5.50
N PRO A 155 -6.96 27.91 -6.13
CA PRO A 155 -6.58 26.51 -6.31
C PRO A 155 -6.39 25.79 -4.98
N TYR A 156 -5.77 26.42 -3.99
CA TYR A 156 -5.53 25.82 -2.68
C TYR A 156 -6.83 25.46 -1.96
N ARG A 157 -7.81 26.38 -1.94
CA ARG A 157 -9.13 26.09 -1.30
C ARG A 157 -9.87 24.96 -2.00
N LEU A 158 -9.75 24.86 -3.32
CA LEU A 158 -10.34 23.75 -4.08
C LEU A 158 -9.68 22.41 -3.70
N MET A 159 -8.35 22.36 -3.69
CA MET A 159 -7.61 21.15 -3.28
C MET A 159 -7.90 20.77 -1.82
N LEU A 160 -7.97 21.76 -0.91
CA LEU A 160 -8.29 21.54 0.51
C LEU A 160 -9.63 20.85 0.68
N LYS A 161 -10.63 21.21 -0.12
CA LYS A 161 -11.97 20.66 -0.08
C LYS A 161 -12.08 19.30 -0.76
N GLU A 162 -11.55 19.18 -1.96
CA GLU A 162 -11.82 18.03 -2.85
C GLU A 162 -10.72 16.94 -2.80
N LEU A 163 -9.46 17.31 -2.59
CA LEU A 163 -8.33 16.38 -2.68
C LEU A 163 -7.72 16.03 -1.33
N PHE A 164 -7.52 16.99 -0.44
CA PHE A 164 -6.82 16.76 0.83
C PHE A 164 -7.47 15.71 1.73
N PRO A 165 -8.80 15.53 1.78
CA PRO A 165 -9.39 14.44 2.56
C PRO A 165 -8.82 13.07 2.22
N SER A 166 -8.63 12.78 0.93
CA SER A 166 -8.09 11.49 0.45
C SER A 166 -6.58 11.30 0.68
N LEU A 167 -5.87 12.35 1.10
CA LEU A 167 -4.44 12.29 1.40
C LEU A 167 -4.13 11.87 2.83
N ARG A 168 -5.12 11.88 3.70
CA ARG A 168 -5.04 11.51 5.12
C ARG A 168 -5.20 10.02 5.28
N VAL A 169 -4.17 9.25 4.94
CA VAL A 169 -4.29 7.79 4.82
C VAL A 169 -3.25 7.03 5.63
N ALA A 170 -3.56 5.77 5.94
CA ALA A 170 -2.59 4.76 6.32
C ALA A 170 -2.65 3.61 5.31
N ILE A 171 -1.49 3.15 4.87
CA ILE A 171 -1.33 2.13 3.86
C ILE A 171 -0.63 0.93 4.48
N CYS A 172 -1.11 -0.29 4.18
CA CYS A 172 -0.44 -1.53 4.55
C CYS A 172 -0.09 -2.32 3.29
N LYS A 173 1.16 -2.78 3.21
CA LYS A 173 1.64 -3.74 2.21
C LYS A 173 2.07 -5.02 2.94
N VAL A 174 1.76 -6.17 2.39
CA VAL A 174 2.13 -7.46 2.96
C VAL A 174 3.09 -8.18 2.03
N SER A 175 4.27 -8.52 2.56
CA SER A 175 5.26 -9.36 1.90
C SER A 175 5.19 -10.79 2.46
N TYR A 176 5.23 -11.79 1.60
CA TYR A 176 5.17 -13.19 1.99
C TYR A 176 6.01 -14.09 1.09
N ASP A 177 6.39 -15.23 1.62
CA ASP A 177 7.06 -16.30 0.87
C ASP A 177 6.07 -17.41 0.54
N VAL A 178 6.24 -18.01 -0.64
CA VAL A 178 5.53 -19.24 -1.04
C VAL A 178 6.57 -20.35 -1.15
N ARG A 179 6.28 -21.53 -0.53
CA ARG A 179 7.16 -22.67 -0.69
C ARG A 179 7.20 -23.17 -2.13
N ASN A 180 8.24 -23.92 -2.47
CA ASN A 180 8.32 -24.60 -3.76
C ASN A 180 7.35 -25.78 -3.83
N PHE A 181 6.85 -26.05 -5.03
CA PHE A 181 5.98 -27.16 -5.34
C PHE A 181 6.69 -28.20 -6.19
N ASN A 182 6.44 -29.48 -5.95
CA ASN A 182 6.78 -30.52 -6.91
C ASN A 182 5.80 -30.49 -8.08
N LEU A 183 6.03 -31.32 -9.11
CA LEU A 183 5.23 -31.31 -10.34
C LEU A 183 3.75 -31.61 -10.10
N GLU A 184 3.44 -32.59 -9.26
CA GLU A 184 2.05 -32.99 -9.00
C GLU A 184 1.31 -31.91 -8.19
N GLU A 185 1.96 -31.34 -7.18
CA GLU A 185 1.43 -30.19 -6.44
C GLU A 185 1.21 -29.00 -7.37
N ALA A 186 2.17 -28.69 -8.26
CA ALA A 186 2.09 -27.58 -9.20
C ALA A 186 0.89 -27.74 -10.17
N LYS A 187 0.59 -28.96 -10.63
CA LYS A 187 -0.61 -29.25 -11.44
C LYS A 187 -1.93 -28.92 -10.72
N GLU A 188 -1.97 -29.09 -9.42
CA GLU A 188 -3.17 -28.72 -8.64
C GLU A 188 -3.19 -27.22 -8.30
N VAL A 189 -2.04 -26.65 -7.97
CA VAL A 189 -1.92 -25.23 -7.64
C VAL A 189 -2.25 -24.35 -8.84
N ILE A 190 -1.86 -24.75 -10.07
CA ILE A 190 -2.13 -23.96 -11.29
C ILE A 190 -3.62 -23.78 -11.55
N LYS A 191 -4.45 -24.74 -11.14
CA LYS A 191 -5.90 -24.68 -11.30
C LYS A 191 -6.58 -23.74 -10.30
N LYS A 192 -6.01 -23.57 -9.10
CA LYS A 192 -6.63 -22.87 -7.97
C LYS A 192 -5.98 -21.51 -7.68
N ARG A 193 -4.65 -21.45 -7.73
CA ARG A 193 -3.82 -20.30 -7.34
C ARG A 193 -2.58 -20.19 -8.23
N PRO A 194 -2.72 -19.97 -9.54
CA PRO A 194 -1.59 -19.93 -10.48
C PRO A 194 -0.54 -18.87 -10.09
N GLN A 195 -0.95 -17.80 -9.41
CA GLN A 195 -0.06 -16.76 -8.90
C GLN A 195 0.97 -17.28 -7.87
N ASN A 196 0.73 -18.44 -7.25
CA ASN A 196 1.66 -19.05 -6.30
C ASN A 196 2.78 -19.86 -6.98
N LEU A 197 2.69 -20.10 -8.29
CA LEU A 197 3.70 -20.81 -9.04
C LEU A 197 4.81 -19.86 -9.55
N SER A 198 6.05 -20.35 -9.53
CA SER A 198 7.15 -19.72 -10.26
C SER A 198 7.02 -20.02 -11.76
N LEU A 199 7.69 -19.22 -12.60
CA LEU A 199 7.76 -19.50 -14.04
C LEU A 199 8.31 -20.89 -14.34
N ASN A 200 9.30 -21.36 -13.57
CA ASN A 200 9.87 -22.69 -13.73
C ASN A 200 8.85 -23.80 -13.42
N GLU A 201 8.04 -23.66 -12.36
CA GLU A 201 6.99 -24.61 -12.03
C GLU A 201 5.87 -24.58 -13.07
N MET A 202 5.48 -23.41 -13.57
CA MET A 202 4.52 -23.31 -14.68
C MET A 202 5.05 -24.00 -15.94
N PHE A 203 6.35 -23.82 -16.25
CA PHE A 203 6.99 -24.48 -17.38
C PHE A 203 7.06 -26.00 -17.21
N MET A 204 7.37 -26.50 -16.00
CA MET A 204 7.34 -27.93 -15.72
C MET A 204 5.94 -28.52 -15.93
N VAL A 205 4.88 -27.83 -15.47
CA VAL A 205 3.50 -28.26 -15.70
C VAL A 205 3.16 -28.23 -17.20
N ALA A 206 3.50 -27.16 -17.89
CA ALA A 206 3.23 -27.03 -19.33
C ALA A 206 3.85 -28.15 -20.15
N ASN A 207 5.07 -28.60 -19.80
CA ASN A 207 5.74 -29.68 -20.49
C ASN A 207 5.11 -31.07 -20.29
N THR A 208 4.14 -31.21 -19.38
CA THR A 208 3.38 -32.47 -19.24
C THR A 208 2.21 -32.59 -20.20
N TYR A 209 1.86 -31.51 -20.90
CA TYR A 209 0.77 -31.49 -21.87
C TYR A 209 1.31 -31.60 -23.32
N PRO A 210 0.53 -32.21 -24.24
CA PRO A 210 0.93 -32.28 -25.65
C PRO A 210 1.09 -30.86 -26.25
N LYS A 211 2.07 -30.71 -27.15
CA LYS A 211 2.22 -29.43 -27.86
C LYS A 211 0.93 -29.09 -28.63
N GLY A 212 0.40 -27.90 -28.38
CA GLY A 212 -0.84 -27.42 -29.01
C GLY A 212 -2.13 -27.72 -28.24
N SER A 213 -2.08 -28.30 -27.06
CA SER A 213 -3.22 -28.33 -26.13
C SER A 213 -3.46 -26.93 -25.55
N GLN A 214 -4.74 -26.48 -25.55
CA GLN A 214 -5.16 -25.24 -24.89
C GLN A 214 -5.20 -25.38 -23.39
#